data_5293aa2f20bd370d0042494a821b8c16
#
_entry.id   5293aa2f20bd370d0042494a821b8c16
#
_cell.length_a   1.000
_cell.length_b   1.000
_cell.length_c   1.000
_cell.angle_alpha   90.00
_cell.angle_beta   90.00
_cell.angle_gamma   90.00
#
_symmetry.space_group_name_H-M   'P 1'
#
loop_
_entity.id
_entity.type
_entity.pdbx_description
1 polymer ?
#
loop_
_entity_poly.entity_id
_entity_poly.type
_entity_poly.pdbx_seq_one_letter_code
_entity_poly.pdbx_strand_id
1 'polypeptide(L)'
;YQEKGSFKNDKMDKYNLRMNIEHKLGKTVKVGATTQVTHYAQDERAENVLWRAATNAPLGKAYDEDGKVVEYPLGKNGQVSPLVDEASEVAARHHVLKTNLIANGYLDFTPVEGLTFRSNLGTNYAFYRKQDFEGASSIDRLGQNSTSLSKIKSSEKSFVNWDNIISYNKTVKDHTFGATALTSWTQSKYTSVNAQGEGQLVDSYLWHNLGANDKSSYVIGSDYIQHQTFSYALRFNYSYKGRYMLTVSNRWDGDSRLSKGNKWANFPSVAAAWRISDEAFMKNVEALSNLKLRLSWGKTGNSGIMAYGTQSGLTPKTNSAFQDNGYTYYIYNEYV
;
A
#
# COMPACT_ATOMS: atom_id res chain seq x y z
N TYR A 1 4.71 -6.06 21.40
CA TYR A 1 4.68 -4.62 21.64
C TYR A 1 3.27 -4.21 21.97
N GLN A 2 3.08 -3.52 23.09
CA GLN A 2 1.81 -2.95 23.51
C GLN A 2 1.98 -1.44 23.70
N GLU A 3 1.03 -0.67 23.25
CA GLU A 3 0.99 0.77 23.39
C GLU A 3 -0.38 1.21 23.89
N LYS A 4 -0.38 2.14 24.83
CA LYS A 4 -1.57 2.89 25.24
C LYS A 4 -1.42 4.30 24.74
N GLY A 5 -2.43 4.78 24.04
CA GLY A 5 -2.46 6.14 23.54
C GLY A 5 -2.67 7.17 24.65
N SER A 6 -2.66 8.43 24.26
CA SER A 6 -2.88 9.56 25.18
C SER A 6 -4.35 9.70 25.62
N PHE A 7 -5.27 9.03 24.92
CA PHE A 7 -6.69 9.05 25.23
C PHE A 7 -7.12 7.75 25.91
N LYS A 8 -8.16 7.84 26.71
CA LYS A 8 -8.80 6.67 27.31
C LYS A 8 -9.29 5.73 26.20
N ASN A 9 -9.08 4.42 26.38
CA ASN A 9 -9.45 3.37 25.41
C ASN A 9 -8.69 3.37 24.07
N ASP A 10 -7.68 4.21 23.91
CA ASP A 10 -6.77 4.13 22.76
C ASP A 10 -5.61 3.18 23.10
N LYS A 11 -5.53 2.08 22.38
CA LYS A 11 -4.51 1.05 22.61
C LYS A 11 -4.18 0.28 21.34
N MET A 12 -2.97 -0.21 21.26
CA MET A 12 -2.50 -1.06 20.17
C MET A 12 -1.69 -2.24 20.71
N ASP A 13 -2.04 -3.44 20.26
CA ASP A 13 -1.27 -4.67 20.44
C ASP A 13 -0.65 -5.06 19.11
N LYS A 14 0.68 -5.20 19.06
CA LYS A 14 1.42 -5.53 17.84
C LYS A 14 2.36 -6.72 18.05
N TYR A 15 2.27 -7.69 17.15
CA TYR A 15 3.10 -8.88 17.10
C TYR A 15 3.87 -8.92 15.80
N ASN A 16 5.19 -9.17 15.88
CA ASN A 16 6.05 -9.32 14.73
C ASN A 16 6.83 -10.64 14.84
N LEU A 17 6.80 -11.40 13.77
CA LEU A 17 7.65 -12.59 13.62
C LEU A 17 8.46 -12.44 12.34
N ARG A 18 9.77 -12.62 12.42
CA ARG A 18 10.65 -12.65 11.27
C ARG A 18 11.50 -13.92 11.29
N MET A 19 11.57 -14.59 10.17
CA MET A 19 12.38 -15.79 9.96
C MET A 19 13.18 -15.64 8.68
N ASN A 20 14.47 -15.99 8.74
CA ASN A 20 15.37 -16.04 7.59
C ASN A 20 16.06 -17.41 7.60
N ILE A 21 15.98 -18.11 6.50
CA ILE A 21 16.62 -19.41 6.31
C ILE A 21 17.43 -19.34 5.03
N GLU A 22 18.64 -19.81 5.09
CA GLU A 22 19.52 -19.97 3.93
C GLU A 22 20.21 -21.32 4.02
N HIS A 23 20.25 -22.05 2.91
CA HIS A 23 20.88 -23.34 2.83
C HIS A 23 21.64 -23.51 1.51
N LYS A 24 22.85 -24.07 1.60
CA LYS A 24 23.67 -24.42 0.44
C LYS A 24 23.55 -25.90 0.16
N LEU A 25 23.08 -26.23 -1.02
CA LEU A 25 22.97 -27.59 -1.53
C LEU A 25 24.17 -27.89 -2.44
N GLY A 26 25.20 -28.48 -1.86
CA GLY A 26 26.46 -28.70 -2.55
C GLY A 26 27.22 -27.37 -2.82
N LYS A 27 27.95 -27.35 -3.95
CA LYS A 27 28.78 -26.19 -4.34
C LYS A 27 28.09 -25.23 -5.31
N THR A 28 27.00 -25.66 -5.94
CA THR A 28 26.40 -24.97 -7.09
C THR A 28 25.03 -24.41 -6.82
N VAL A 29 24.32 -24.87 -5.78
CA VAL A 29 22.95 -24.45 -5.48
C VAL A 29 22.88 -23.83 -4.09
N LYS A 30 22.20 -22.69 -3.99
CA LYS A 30 21.88 -22.01 -2.75
C LYS A 30 20.40 -21.64 -2.77
N VAL A 31 19.68 -21.96 -1.71
CA VAL A 31 18.28 -21.59 -1.53
C VAL A 31 18.12 -20.75 -0.27
N GLY A 32 17.20 -19.82 -0.31
CA GLY A 32 16.90 -19.02 0.87
C GLY A 32 15.46 -18.57 0.89
N ALA A 33 14.96 -18.32 2.09
CA ALA A 33 13.64 -17.78 2.33
C ALA A 33 13.70 -16.75 3.47
N THR A 34 12.95 -15.67 3.30
CA THR A 34 12.71 -14.66 4.31
C THR A 34 11.23 -14.50 4.47
N THR A 35 10.74 -14.56 5.70
CA THR A 35 9.33 -14.33 6.00
C THR A 35 9.21 -13.36 7.16
N GLN A 36 8.31 -12.41 7.04
CA GLN A 36 7.93 -11.50 8.10
C GLN A 36 6.42 -11.41 8.17
N VAL A 37 5.89 -11.68 9.37
CA VAL A 37 4.47 -11.48 9.69
C VAL A 37 4.37 -10.37 10.71
N THR A 38 3.51 -9.41 10.45
CA THR A 38 3.13 -8.37 11.41
C THR A 38 1.63 -8.43 11.58
N HIS A 39 1.19 -8.56 12.81
CA HIS A 39 -0.22 -8.48 13.17
C HIS A 39 -0.40 -7.40 14.22
N TYR A 40 -1.39 -6.52 14.05
CA TYR A 40 -1.80 -5.62 15.09
C TYR A 40 -3.31 -5.48 15.19
N ALA A 41 -3.75 -5.31 16.43
CA ALA A 41 -5.10 -4.94 16.80
C ALA A 41 -5.03 -3.58 17.50
N GLN A 42 -5.84 -2.63 17.06
CA GLN A 42 -5.86 -1.28 17.59
C GLN A 42 -7.30 -0.87 17.88
N ASP A 43 -7.53 -0.36 19.08
CA ASP A 43 -8.72 0.41 19.40
C ASP A 43 -8.37 1.87 19.22
N GLU A 44 -9.09 2.58 18.35
CA GLU A 44 -8.87 3.98 18.01
C GLU A 44 -9.94 4.85 18.65
N ARG A 45 -9.59 6.09 18.93
CA ARG A 45 -10.56 7.13 19.28
C ARG A 45 -11.11 7.77 18.01
N ALA A 46 -12.27 8.42 18.13
CA ALA A 46 -12.84 9.22 17.07
C ALA A 46 -11.85 10.29 16.62
N GLU A 47 -11.82 10.53 15.32
CA GLU A 47 -11.03 11.62 14.75
C GLU A 47 -11.45 12.97 15.35
N ASN A 48 -10.52 13.90 15.51
CA ASN A 48 -10.76 15.27 16.01
C ASN A 48 -11.08 15.43 17.50
N VAL A 49 -10.97 14.41 18.35
CA VAL A 49 -11.21 14.55 19.81
C VAL A 49 -10.34 15.65 20.41
N LEU A 50 -9.05 15.69 20.05
CA LEU A 50 -8.12 16.72 20.55
C LEU A 50 -8.52 18.12 20.10
N TRP A 51 -8.87 18.27 18.81
CA TRP A 51 -9.35 19.56 18.28
C TRP A 51 -10.64 20.01 18.97
N ARG A 52 -11.60 19.10 19.16
CA ARG A 52 -12.86 19.38 19.89
C ARG A 52 -12.59 19.76 21.33
N ALA A 53 -11.68 19.07 22.02
CA ALA A 53 -11.30 19.41 23.39
C ALA A 53 -10.66 20.81 23.48
N ALA A 54 -9.78 21.15 22.50
CA ALA A 54 -9.08 22.43 22.47
C ALA A 54 -9.98 23.61 22.08
N THR A 55 -11.04 23.36 21.30
CA THR A 55 -11.96 24.39 20.82
C THR A 55 -13.24 24.49 21.67
N ASN A 56 -13.46 23.59 22.61
CA ASN A 56 -14.62 23.65 23.51
C ASN A 56 -14.46 24.81 24.48
N ALA A 57 -15.54 25.56 24.68
CA ALA A 57 -15.48 26.73 25.54
C ALA A 57 -15.30 26.33 27.01
N PRO A 58 -14.42 27.00 27.75
CA PRO A 58 -14.07 26.64 29.14
C PRO A 58 -15.19 26.98 30.18
N LEU A 59 -16.24 27.66 29.76
CA LEU A 59 -17.32 28.14 30.65
C LEU A 59 -18.43 27.09 30.91
N GLY A 60 -18.43 25.98 30.15
CA GLY A 60 -19.43 24.93 30.30
C GLY A 60 -19.08 23.91 31.38
N LYS A 61 -20.11 23.34 32.06
CA LYS A 61 -19.89 22.22 32.98
C LYS A 61 -19.67 20.92 32.18
N ALA A 62 -18.61 20.15 32.51
CA ALA A 62 -18.33 18.86 31.90
C ALA A 62 -19.30 17.76 32.40
N TYR A 63 -19.74 17.88 33.64
CA TYR A 63 -20.60 16.89 34.31
C TYR A 63 -21.75 17.63 34.99
N ASP A 64 -22.91 17.00 35.06
CA ASP A 64 -24.05 17.43 35.84
C ASP A 64 -23.90 17.11 37.35
N GLU A 65 -24.93 17.37 38.14
CA GLU A 65 -24.94 17.14 39.58
C GLU A 65 -24.94 15.63 39.95
N ASP A 66 -25.38 14.78 39.02
CA ASP A 66 -25.39 13.32 39.15
C ASP A 66 -24.08 12.70 38.63
N GLY A 67 -23.10 13.48 38.16
CA GLY A 67 -21.84 13.03 37.62
C GLY A 67 -21.92 12.48 36.18
N LYS A 68 -23.03 12.73 35.46
CA LYS A 68 -23.17 12.35 34.05
C LYS A 68 -22.54 13.41 33.15
N VAL A 69 -22.01 12.98 32.04
CA VAL A 69 -21.45 13.89 31.04
C VAL A 69 -22.54 14.79 30.47
N VAL A 70 -22.29 16.11 30.46
CA VAL A 70 -23.17 17.09 29.84
C VAL A 70 -22.87 17.08 28.34
N GLU A 71 -23.85 16.68 27.53
CA GLU A 71 -23.68 16.56 26.06
C GLU A 71 -23.38 17.93 25.40
N TYR A 72 -24.08 18.96 25.83
CA TYR A 72 -23.95 20.33 25.32
C TYR A 72 -23.64 21.31 26.47
N PRO A 73 -22.36 21.49 26.84
CA PRO A 73 -21.98 22.34 27.99
C PRO A 73 -22.45 23.79 27.96
N LEU A 74 -22.71 24.33 26.76
CA LEU A 74 -23.19 25.69 26.54
C LEU A 74 -24.61 25.76 25.97
N GLY A 75 -25.37 24.65 26.06
CA GLY A 75 -26.71 24.51 25.48
C GLY A 75 -26.67 23.95 24.05
N LYS A 76 -27.85 23.54 23.54
CA LYS A 76 -28.02 22.80 22.29
C LYS A 76 -27.46 23.46 21.03
N ASN A 77 -27.19 24.74 21.04
CA ASN A 77 -26.55 25.48 19.94
C ASN A 77 -25.02 25.54 20.08
N GLY A 78 -24.46 24.96 21.14
CA GLY A 78 -23.01 24.86 21.38
C GLY A 78 -22.39 23.61 20.78
N GLN A 79 -21.11 23.50 21.02
CA GLN A 79 -20.38 22.29 20.62
C GLN A 79 -20.72 21.09 21.52
N VAL A 80 -20.75 19.89 20.93
CA VAL A 80 -20.88 18.64 21.68
C VAL A 80 -19.64 18.42 22.53
N SER A 81 -19.80 17.99 23.76
CA SER A 81 -18.68 17.64 24.65
C SER A 81 -17.89 16.49 24.10
N PRO A 82 -16.55 16.58 24.04
CA PRO A 82 -15.70 15.44 23.66
C PRO A 82 -15.77 14.24 24.62
N LEU A 83 -16.33 14.42 25.81
CA LEU A 83 -16.49 13.38 26.81
C LEU A 83 -17.65 12.42 26.53
N VAL A 84 -18.56 12.74 25.62
CA VAL A 84 -19.73 11.87 25.36
C VAL A 84 -19.31 10.49 24.80
N ASP A 85 -18.24 10.42 24.00
CA ASP A 85 -17.73 9.15 23.47
C ASP A 85 -17.07 8.28 24.56
N GLU A 86 -16.78 8.87 25.72
CA GLU A 86 -16.22 8.17 26.89
C GLU A 86 -17.26 7.88 27.96
N ALA A 87 -18.48 8.38 27.78
CA ALA A 87 -19.55 8.25 28.76
C ALA A 87 -19.98 6.79 28.99
N SER A 88 -19.85 5.96 27.97
CA SER A 88 -20.10 4.52 28.08
C SER A 88 -19.20 3.70 27.15
N GLU A 89 -19.12 2.40 27.41
CA GLU A 89 -18.35 1.48 26.55
C GLU A 89 -18.96 1.28 25.16
N VAL A 90 -20.21 1.64 24.97
CA VAL A 90 -20.97 1.54 23.72
C VAL A 90 -21.27 2.91 23.08
N ALA A 91 -20.67 3.99 23.57
CA ALA A 91 -20.90 5.31 22.99
C ALA A 91 -20.23 5.46 21.63
N ALA A 92 -18.95 5.12 21.54
CA ALA A 92 -18.21 5.08 20.29
C ALA A 92 -17.09 4.05 20.38
N ARG A 93 -16.95 3.22 19.34
CA ARG A 93 -15.93 2.18 19.27
C ARG A 93 -15.39 2.09 17.85
N HIS A 94 -14.08 2.15 17.72
CA HIS A 94 -13.35 1.98 16.46
C HIS A 94 -12.27 0.95 16.65
N HIS A 95 -12.34 -0.13 15.90
CA HIS A 95 -11.39 -1.24 16.01
C HIS A 95 -10.78 -1.58 14.67
N VAL A 96 -9.46 -1.65 14.64
CA VAL A 96 -8.68 -1.94 13.44
C VAL A 96 -7.85 -3.20 13.65
N LEU A 97 -8.01 -4.15 12.74
CA LEU A 97 -7.18 -5.34 12.62
C LEU A 97 -6.38 -5.26 11.33
N LYS A 98 -5.08 -5.46 11.43
CA LYS A 98 -4.22 -5.55 10.23
C LYS A 98 -3.22 -6.68 10.36
N THR A 99 -3.16 -7.52 9.34
CA THR A 99 -2.14 -8.55 9.20
C THR A 99 -1.37 -8.29 7.92
N ASN A 100 -0.06 -8.24 7.99
CA ASN A 100 0.82 -8.10 6.85
C ASN A 100 1.82 -9.25 6.82
N LEU A 101 1.83 -9.99 5.72
CA LEU A 101 2.77 -11.06 5.43
C LEU A 101 3.68 -10.61 4.28
N ILE A 102 4.97 -10.52 4.53
CA ILE A 102 5.99 -10.36 3.49
C ILE A 102 6.79 -11.66 3.46
N ALA A 103 6.83 -12.30 2.33
CA ALA A 103 7.61 -13.51 2.13
C ALA A 103 8.41 -13.43 0.82
N ASN A 104 9.63 -13.91 0.84
CA ASN A 104 10.51 -13.97 -0.30
C ASN A 104 11.29 -15.29 -0.28
N GLY A 105 11.28 -16.01 -1.39
CA GLY A 105 12.07 -17.20 -1.60
C GLY A 105 12.96 -17.04 -2.82
N TYR A 106 14.19 -17.53 -2.75
CA TYR A 106 15.10 -17.50 -3.88
C TYR A 106 15.91 -18.79 -4.03
N LEU A 107 16.29 -19.04 -5.26
CA LEU A 107 17.22 -20.08 -5.65
C LEU A 107 18.33 -19.44 -6.47
N ASP A 108 19.58 -19.67 -6.07
CA ASP A 108 20.77 -19.37 -6.83
C ASP A 108 21.36 -20.68 -7.36
N PHE A 109 21.63 -20.73 -8.64
CA PHE A 109 22.32 -21.83 -9.31
C PHE A 109 23.56 -21.31 -10.03
N THR A 110 24.73 -21.79 -9.61
CA THR A 110 26.02 -21.38 -10.14
C THR A 110 26.74 -22.65 -10.72
N PRO A 111 26.38 -23.06 -11.96
CA PRO A 111 26.89 -24.29 -12.55
C PRO A 111 28.38 -24.24 -12.87
N VAL A 112 28.86 -23.05 -13.24
CA VAL A 112 30.26 -22.79 -13.58
C VAL A 112 30.67 -21.41 -13.04
N GLU A 113 31.97 -21.22 -12.86
CA GLU A 113 32.51 -19.95 -12.39
C GLU A 113 32.09 -18.79 -13.31
N GLY A 114 31.62 -17.73 -12.72
CA GLY A 114 31.15 -16.53 -13.40
C GLY A 114 29.70 -16.59 -13.88
N LEU A 115 29.04 -17.75 -14.00
CA LEU A 115 27.64 -17.89 -14.44
C LEU A 115 26.74 -18.16 -13.23
N THR A 116 25.77 -17.27 -13.01
CA THR A 116 24.75 -17.40 -11.96
C THR A 116 23.36 -17.25 -12.54
N PHE A 117 22.49 -18.19 -12.24
CA PHE A 117 21.05 -18.07 -12.42
C PHE A 117 20.41 -17.87 -11.06
N ARG A 118 19.60 -16.80 -10.91
CA ARG A 118 18.79 -16.54 -9.72
C ARG A 118 17.32 -16.50 -10.12
N SER A 119 16.50 -17.26 -9.41
CA SER A 119 15.04 -17.14 -9.43
C SER A 119 14.57 -16.67 -8.06
N ASN A 120 13.78 -15.60 -8.03
CA ASN A 120 13.32 -14.94 -6.82
C ASN A 120 11.81 -14.75 -6.89
N LEU A 121 11.08 -15.34 -5.95
CA LEU A 121 9.62 -15.20 -5.80
C LEU A 121 9.31 -14.47 -4.51
N GLY A 122 8.68 -13.30 -4.62
CA GLY A 122 8.28 -12.49 -3.49
C GLY A 122 6.77 -12.29 -3.42
N THR A 123 6.25 -12.14 -2.23
CA THR A 123 4.86 -11.75 -2.00
C THR A 123 4.74 -10.79 -0.82
N ASN A 124 3.81 -9.85 -0.96
CA ASN A 124 3.33 -9.01 0.13
C ASN A 124 1.80 -9.13 0.16
N TYR A 125 1.28 -9.72 1.23
CA TYR A 125 -0.16 -9.87 1.46
C TYR A 125 -0.55 -9.08 2.69
N ALA A 126 -1.52 -8.18 2.54
CA ALA A 126 -2.06 -7.38 3.62
C ALA A 126 -3.58 -7.61 3.73
N PHE A 127 -4.01 -8.01 4.90
CA PHE A 127 -5.41 -8.03 5.31
C PHE A 127 -5.66 -6.87 6.25
N TYR A 128 -6.73 -6.13 6.02
CA TYR A 128 -7.17 -5.00 6.83
C TYR A 128 -8.65 -5.12 7.11
N ARG A 129 -9.06 -4.94 8.37
CA ARG A 129 -10.46 -4.84 8.78
C ARG A 129 -10.60 -3.66 9.72
N LYS A 130 -11.51 -2.75 9.38
CA LYS A 130 -11.95 -1.67 10.24
C LYS A 130 -13.41 -1.89 10.62
N GLN A 131 -13.71 -1.71 11.88
CA GLN A 131 -15.02 -1.92 12.48
C GLN A 131 -15.32 -0.69 13.31
N ASP A 132 -16.39 0.03 12.96
CA ASP A 132 -16.78 1.27 13.61
C ASP A 132 -18.20 1.10 14.15
N PHE A 133 -18.42 1.56 15.37
CA PHE A 133 -19.72 1.74 15.97
C PHE A 133 -19.78 3.12 16.62
N GLU A 134 -20.82 3.85 16.29
CA GLU A 134 -21.15 5.15 16.84
C GLU A 134 -22.59 5.09 17.35
N GLY A 135 -22.77 5.12 18.68
CA GLY A 135 -24.08 5.18 19.31
C GLY A 135 -24.78 6.50 19.02
N ALA A 136 -26.09 6.55 19.19
CA ALA A 136 -26.89 7.75 18.93
C ALA A 136 -26.44 8.98 19.76
N SER A 137 -25.80 8.75 20.90
CA SER A 137 -25.25 9.79 21.79
C SER A 137 -23.77 10.10 21.51
N SER A 138 -23.12 9.49 20.52
CA SER A 138 -21.74 9.81 20.17
C SER A 138 -21.60 11.22 19.57
N ILE A 139 -20.36 11.76 19.61
CA ILE A 139 -20.06 13.09 19.08
C ILE A 139 -20.53 13.26 17.63
N ASP A 140 -20.30 12.25 16.81
CA ASP A 140 -20.55 12.34 15.37
C ASP A 140 -22.03 12.09 15.02
N ARG A 141 -22.81 11.56 15.94
CA ARG A 141 -24.27 11.30 15.75
C ARG A 141 -25.16 12.31 16.43
N LEU A 142 -24.72 12.90 17.53
CA LEU A 142 -25.48 13.98 18.22
C LEU A 142 -25.67 15.19 17.30
N GLY A 143 -26.88 15.67 17.22
CA GLY A 143 -27.24 16.82 16.39
C GLY A 143 -27.46 16.52 14.90
N GLN A 144 -27.21 15.28 14.46
CA GLN A 144 -27.58 14.81 13.12
C GLN A 144 -28.91 14.06 13.16
N ASN A 145 -28.92 12.74 12.95
CA ASN A 145 -30.16 11.96 12.98
C ASN A 145 -30.43 11.29 14.33
N SER A 146 -29.52 11.42 15.30
CA SER A 146 -29.56 10.78 16.62
C SER A 146 -29.83 9.28 16.57
N THR A 147 -29.31 8.60 15.51
CA THR A 147 -29.35 7.15 15.32
C THR A 147 -27.96 6.59 15.36
N SER A 148 -27.81 5.37 15.86
CA SER A 148 -26.53 4.68 15.85
C SER A 148 -26.05 4.35 14.43
N LEU A 149 -24.74 4.23 14.23
CA LEU A 149 -24.10 3.79 12.98
C LEU A 149 -23.19 2.60 13.27
N SER A 150 -23.41 1.52 12.55
CA SER A 150 -22.51 0.33 12.55
C SER A 150 -21.88 0.16 11.18
N LYS A 151 -20.55 -0.03 11.14
CA LYS A 151 -19.81 -0.13 9.87
C LYS A 151 -18.71 -1.17 9.95
N ILE A 152 -18.58 -1.96 8.90
CA ILE A 152 -17.47 -2.90 8.69
C ILE A 152 -16.87 -2.65 7.32
N LYS A 153 -15.55 -2.50 7.28
CA LYS A 153 -14.76 -2.50 6.05
C LYS A 153 -13.69 -3.58 6.14
N SER A 154 -13.69 -4.50 5.20
CA SER A 154 -12.62 -5.50 5.04
C SER A 154 -11.95 -5.30 3.69
N SER A 155 -10.63 -5.38 3.65
CA SER A 155 -9.88 -5.31 2.40
C SER A 155 -8.66 -6.22 2.43
N GLU A 156 -8.32 -6.72 1.27
CA GLU A 156 -7.16 -7.55 1.02
C GLU A 156 -6.34 -6.94 -0.11
N LYS A 157 -5.04 -6.86 0.10
CA LYS A 157 -4.09 -6.43 -0.92
C LYS A 157 -3.01 -7.49 -1.06
N SER A 158 -2.84 -8.02 -2.25
CA SER A 158 -1.75 -8.93 -2.57
C SER A 158 -0.87 -8.33 -3.66
N PHE A 159 0.41 -8.48 -3.48
CA PHE A 159 1.44 -8.18 -4.47
C PHE A 159 2.34 -9.39 -4.59
N VAL A 160 2.53 -9.88 -5.80
CA VAL A 160 3.46 -10.98 -6.12
C VAL A 160 4.44 -10.47 -7.15
N ASN A 161 5.72 -10.78 -6.96
CA ASN A 161 6.76 -10.58 -7.97
C ASN A 161 7.53 -11.87 -8.18
N TRP A 162 7.90 -12.12 -9.43
CA TRP A 162 8.75 -13.23 -9.82
C TRP A 162 9.82 -12.74 -10.79
N ASP A 163 11.05 -12.77 -10.30
CA ASP A 163 12.22 -12.30 -11.04
C ASP A 163 13.14 -13.49 -11.37
N ASN A 164 13.58 -13.56 -12.62
CA ASN A 164 14.59 -14.50 -13.05
C ASN A 164 15.75 -13.74 -13.66
N ILE A 165 16.93 -13.98 -13.15
CA ILE A 165 18.15 -13.25 -13.51
C ILE A 165 19.23 -14.27 -13.90
N ILE A 166 19.78 -14.11 -15.09
CA ILE A 166 20.99 -14.80 -15.53
C ILE A 166 22.08 -13.76 -15.60
N SER A 167 23.19 -14.00 -14.93
CA SER A 167 24.37 -13.13 -14.98
C SER A 167 25.62 -13.95 -15.27
N TYR A 168 26.46 -13.41 -16.15
CA TYR A 168 27.76 -13.97 -16.47
C TYR A 168 28.82 -12.89 -16.33
N ASN A 169 29.87 -13.16 -15.56
CA ASN A 169 31.01 -12.27 -15.38
C ASN A 169 32.31 -13.04 -15.64
N LYS A 170 33.20 -12.46 -16.44
CA LYS A 170 34.49 -13.03 -16.72
C LYS A 170 35.56 -11.97 -16.90
N THR A 171 36.70 -12.19 -16.27
CA THR A 171 37.90 -11.39 -16.48
C THR A 171 38.92 -12.20 -17.27
N VAL A 172 39.43 -11.63 -18.36
CA VAL A 172 40.48 -12.19 -19.18
C VAL A 172 41.56 -11.11 -19.30
N LYS A 173 42.71 -11.34 -18.64
CA LYS A 173 43.77 -10.34 -18.51
C LYS A 173 43.22 -9.02 -17.97
N ASP A 174 43.37 -7.96 -18.74
CA ASP A 174 42.94 -6.60 -18.39
C ASP A 174 41.45 -6.31 -18.71
N HIS A 175 40.75 -7.28 -19.30
CA HIS A 175 39.39 -7.11 -19.78
C HIS A 175 38.38 -7.80 -18.85
N THR A 176 37.41 -7.07 -18.34
CA THR A 176 36.31 -7.62 -17.56
C THR A 176 35.01 -7.45 -18.34
N PHE A 177 34.29 -8.53 -18.55
CA PHE A 177 32.98 -8.57 -19.21
C PHE A 177 31.92 -8.98 -18.21
N GLY A 178 30.78 -8.35 -18.27
CA GLY A 178 29.58 -8.74 -17.54
C GLY A 178 28.37 -8.70 -18.46
N ALA A 179 27.57 -9.74 -18.43
CA ALA A 179 26.30 -9.80 -19.14
C ALA A 179 25.19 -10.19 -18.15
N THR A 180 24.05 -9.53 -18.22
CA THR A 180 22.87 -9.84 -17.37
C THR A 180 21.62 -9.84 -18.25
N ALA A 181 20.82 -10.91 -18.11
CA ALA A 181 19.46 -10.98 -18.64
C ALA A 181 18.49 -11.10 -17.46
N LEU A 182 17.40 -10.36 -17.51
CA LEU A 182 16.37 -10.34 -16.48
C LEU A 182 15.01 -10.53 -17.13
N THR A 183 14.16 -11.36 -16.51
CA THR A 183 12.71 -11.31 -16.67
C THR A 183 12.07 -11.05 -15.32
N SER A 184 11.04 -10.21 -15.31
CA SER A 184 10.31 -9.84 -14.10
C SER A 184 8.81 -9.82 -14.38
N TRP A 185 8.04 -10.50 -13.57
CA TRP A 185 6.58 -10.46 -13.59
C TRP A 185 6.08 -9.98 -12.24
N THR A 186 5.11 -9.07 -12.27
CA THR A 186 4.44 -8.62 -11.06
C THR A 186 2.93 -8.65 -11.23
N GLN A 187 2.23 -8.93 -10.14
CA GLN A 187 0.78 -8.79 -10.04
C GLN A 187 0.43 -8.06 -8.75
N SER A 188 -0.42 -7.06 -8.86
CA SER A 188 -1.06 -6.40 -7.74
C SER A 188 -2.56 -6.62 -7.82
N LYS A 189 -3.16 -7.05 -6.69
CA LYS A 189 -4.60 -7.25 -6.56
C LYS A 189 -5.07 -6.61 -5.28
N TYR A 190 -6.17 -5.88 -5.35
CA TYR A 190 -6.87 -5.29 -4.22
C TYR A 190 -8.34 -5.67 -4.31
N THR A 191 -8.90 -6.11 -3.19
CA THR A 191 -10.33 -6.36 -3.02
C THR A 191 -10.79 -5.70 -1.74
N SER A 192 -11.98 -5.11 -1.75
CA SER A 192 -12.62 -4.65 -0.53
C SER A 192 -14.11 -4.88 -0.54
N VAL A 193 -14.65 -5.04 0.65
CA VAL A 193 -16.10 -5.06 0.94
C VAL A 193 -16.33 -4.15 2.11
N ASN A 194 -17.33 -3.29 2.01
CA ASN A 194 -17.83 -2.45 3.09
C ASN A 194 -19.33 -2.62 3.23
N ALA A 195 -19.78 -2.64 4.46
CA ALA A 195 -21.19 -2.65 4.81
C ALA A 195 -21.42 -1.73 6.00
N GLN A 196 -22.49 -0.98 5.98
CA GLN A 196 -22.93 -0.13 7.09
C GLN A 196 -24.44 -0.12 7.20
N GLY A 197 -24.92 0.17 8.40
CA GLY A 197 -26.35 0.39 8.68
C GLY A 197 -26.52 1.31 9.88
N GLU A 198 -27.65 1.96 9.97
CA GLU A 198 -28.02 2.90 11.04
C GLU A 198 -29.23 2.42 11.81
N GLY A 199 -29.46 2.97 13.01
CA GLY A 199 -30.67 2.72 13.78
C GLY A 199 -30.71 1.37 14.48
N GLN A 200 -29.58 0.88 14.98
CA GLN A 200 -29.51 -0.35 15.75
C GLN A 200 -30.25 -0.19 17.08
N LEU A 201 -31.17 -1.12 17.37
CA LEU A 201 -32.01 -1.07 18.58
C LEU A 201 -31.24 -1.39 19.87
N VAL A 202 -30.14 -2.12 19.77
CA VAL A 202 -29.33 -2.58 20.90
C VAL A 202 -27.87 -2.25 20.67
N ASP A 203 -27.38 -1.19 21.27
CA ASP A 203 -26.02 -0.65 21.05
C ASP A 203 -24.91 -1.64 21.42
N SER A 204 -25.15 -2.58 22.34
CA SER A 204 -24.16 -3.60 22.73
C SER A 204 -23.83 -4.60 21.61
N TYR A 205 -24.59 -4.65 20.53
CA TYR A 205 -24.22 -5.44 19.35
C TYR A 205 -23.05 -4.82 18.59
N LEU A 206 -22.79 -3.52 18.77
CA LEU A 206 -21.73 -2.82 18.04
C LEU A 206 -21.83 -3.11 16.52
N TRP A 207 -20.75 -3.54 15.92
CA TRP A 207 -20.68 -4.00 14.52
C TRP A 207 -20.95 -5.51 14.33
N HIS A 208 -21.18 -6.26 15.40
CA HIS A 208 -21.31 -7.73 15.33
C HIS A 208 -22.61 -8.20 14.68
N ASN A 209 -23.62 -7.34 14.63
CA ASN A 209 -24.90 -7.65 13.99
C ASN A 209 -25.43 -6.47 13.17
N LEU A 210 -24.87 -6.28 11.96
CA LEU A 210 -25.34 -5.26 11.02
C LEU A 210 -26.82 -5.48 10.61
N GLY A 211 -27.28 -6.74 10.65
CA GLY A 211 -28.66 -7.08 10.33
C GLY A 211 -29.71 -6.51 11.32
N ALA A 212 -29.28 -6.04 12.50
CA ALA A 212 -30.13 -5.40 13.49
C ALA A 212 -30.40 -3.91 13.25
N ASN A 213 -29.74 -3.32 12.26
CA ASN A 213 -29.98 -1.94 11.84
C ASN A 213 -31.24 -1.80 10.97
N ASP A 214 -31.71 -0.59 10.76
CA ASP A 214 -32.77 -0.31 9.83
C ASP A 214 -32.35 -0.70 8.40
N LYS A 215 -33.13 -1.57 7.76
CA LYS A 215 -32.86 -2.08 6.40
C LYS A 215 -32.81 -0.97 5.35
N SER A 216 -33.55 0.12 5.55
CA SER A 216 -33.56 1.27 4.63
C SER A 216 -32.25 2.05 4.64
N SER A 217 -31.43 1.90 5.71
CA SER A 217 -30.15 2.58 5.90
C SER A 217 -28.95 1.81 5.38
N TYR A 218 -29.14 0.59 4.86
CA TYR A 218 -28.02 -0.26 4.43
C TYR A 218 -27.29 0.33 3.24
N VAL A 219 -25.98 0.46 3.40
CA VAL A 219 -25.05 0.80 2.31
C VAL A 219 -24.03 -0.31 2.22
N ILE A 220 -24.00 -0.98 1.06
CA ILE A 220 -23.10 -2.06 0.77
C ILE A 220 -22.28 -1.68 -0.46
N GLY A 221 -20.97 -1.88 -0.40
CA GLY A 221 -20.07 -1.61 -1.52
C GLY A 221 -18.93 -2.62 -1.59
N SER A 222 -18.37 -2.78 -2.77
CA SER A 222 -17.19 -3.61 -2.99
C SER A 222 -16.33 -3.03 -4.10
N ASP A 223 -15.02 -3.24 -3.99
CA ASP A 223 -14.05 -2.85 -5.02
C ASP A 223 -13.17 -4.03 -5.39
N TYR A 224 -12.81 -4.09 -6.66
CA TYR A 224 -11.84 -5.02 -7.19
C TYR A 224 -10.90 -4.30 -8.16
N ILE A 225 -9.60 -4.33 -7.86
CA ILE A 225 -8.57 -3.71 -8.70
C ILE A 225 -7.46 -4.72 -8.91
N GLN A 226 -7.11 -4.98 -10.16
CA GLN A 226 -5.98 -5.84 -10.52
C GLN A 226 -5.18 -5.23 -11.65
N HIS A 227 -3.86 -5.30 -11.55
CA HIS A 227 -2.97 -5.01 -12.65
C HIS A 227 -1.73 -5.89 -12.59
N GLN A 228 -1.10 -6.05 -13.75
CA GLN A 228 0.10 -6.87 -13.94
C GLN A 228 1.12 -6.09 -14.76
N THR A 229 2.39 -6.34 -14.46
CA THR A 229 3.49 -5.90 -15.31
C THR A 229 4.35 -7.09 -15.70
N PHE A 230 4.92 -7.05 -16.89
CA PHE A 230 5.94 -7.97 -17.33
C PHE A 230 7.09 -7.20 -17.95
N SER A 231 8.30 -7.52 -17.55
CA SER A 231 9.50 -6.83 -18.01
C SER A 231 10.57 -7.84 -18.40
N TYR A 232 11.39 -7.47 -19.37
CA TYR A 232 12.65 -8.12 -19.63
C TYR A 232 13.73 -7.09 -19.93
N ALA A 233 14.94 -7.39 -19.50
CA ALA A 233 16.06 -6.49 -19.69
C ALA A 233 17.32 -7.26 -20.03
N LEU A 234 18.14 -6.61 -20.84
CA LEU A 234 19.49 -7.05 -21.15
C LEU A 234 20.46 -5.94 -20.76
N ARG A 235 21.55 -6.32 -20.11
CA ARG A 235 22.63 -5.43 -19.73
C ARG A 235 23.98 -6.04 -20.09
N PHE A 236 24.83 -5.24 -20.66
CA PHE A 236 26.22 -5.57 -20.94
C PHE A 236 27.13 -4.55 -20.28
N ASN A 237 28.14 -5.02 -19.56
CA ASN A 237 29.15 -4.21 -18.90
C ASN A 237 30.53 -4.65 -19.45
N TYR A 238 31.36 -3.68 -19.74
CA TYR A 238 32.75 -3.89 -20.14
C TYR A 238 33.67 -2.97 -19.35
N SER A 239 34.80 -3.49 -18.93
CA SER A 239 35.84 -2.70 -18.27
C SER A 239 37.21 -3.11 -18.78
N TYR A 240 38.02 -2.13 -19.15
CA TYR A 240 39.42 -2.33 -19.52
C TYR A 240 40.33 -1.74 -18.43
N LYS A 241 41.18 -2.58 -17.84
CA LYS A 241 42.10 -2.22 -16.74
C LYS A 241 41.39 -1.55 -15.52
N GLY A 242 40.07 -1.71 -15.35
CA GLY A 242 39.31 -0.97 -14.36
C GLY A 242 39.25 0.54 -14.61
N ARG A 243 39.80 1.01 -15.73
CA ARG A 243 40.00 2.43 -16.06
C ARG A 243 38.95 2.94 -17.01
N TYR A 244 38.69 2.23 -18.08
CA TYR A 244 37.63 2.54 -19.07
C TYR A 244 36.47 1.58 -18.88
N MET A 245 35.29 2.12 -18.72
CA MET A 245 34.10 1.30 -18.45
C MET A 245 32.97 1.72 -19.39
N LEU A 246 32.28 0.72 -19.93
CA LEU A 246 31.10 0.91 -20.75
C LEU A 246 29.98 0.02 -20.23
N THR A 247 28.79 0.58 -20.12
CA THR A 247 27.55 -0.16 -19.81
C THR A 247 26.54 0.16 -20.89
N VAL A 248 25.94 -0.87 -21.47
CA VAL A 248 24.80 -0.74 -22.39
C VAL A 248 23.68 -1.58 -21.83
N SER A 249 22.49 -1.03 -21.75
CA SER A 249 21.31 -1.81 -21.33
C SER A 249 20.07 -1.40 -22.12
N ASN A 250 19.18 -2.36 -22.24
CA ASN A 250 17.87 -2.11 -22.79
C ASN A 250 16.84 -2.87 -21.95
N ARG A 251 15.73 -2.19 -21.63
CA ARG A 251 14.62 -2.74 -20.88
C ARG A 251 13.32 -2.55 -21.65
N TRP A 252 12.51 -3.58 -21.70
CA TRP A 252 11.15 -3.56 -22.23
C TRP A 252 10.20 -3.82 -21.09
N ASP A 253 9.24 -2.92 -20.88
CA ASP A 253 8.23 -3.03 -19.84
C ASP A 253 6.84 -3.06 -20.47
N GLY A 254 6.08 -4.10 -20.13
CA GLY A 254 4.68 -4.25 -20.45
C GLY A 254 3.82 -4.00 -19.22
N ASP A 255 2.74 -3.23 -19.36
CA ASP A 255 1.82 -2.91 -18.27
C ASP A 255 0.36 -3.10 -18.74
N SER A 256 -0.39 -3.88 -17.97
CA SER A 256 -1.79 -4.18 -18.28
C SER A 256 -2.71 -2.96 -18.20
N ARG A 257 -2.31 -1.90 -17.50
CA ARG A 257 -3.07 -0.64 -17.34
C ARG A 257 -3.11 0.20 -18.60
N LEU A 258 -2.11 0.02 -19.48
CA LEU A 258 -1.99 0.79 -20.71
C LEU A 258 -2.95 0.28 -21.80
N SER A 259 -3.33 1.15 -22.71
CA SER A 259 -4.26 0.85 -23.82
C SER A 259 -3.73 -0.23 -24.75
N LYS A 260 -4.65 -0.89 -25.45
CA LYS A 260 -4.31 -1.88 -26.50
C LYS A 260 -3.41 -1.20 -27.57
N GLY A 261 -2.31 -1.87 -27.89
CA GLY A 261 -1.28 -1.34 -28.82
C GLY A 261 -0.16 -0.54 -28.17
N ASN A 262 -0.36 0.02 -26.98
CA ASN A 262 0.63 0.82 -26.25
C ASN A 262 1.09 0.17 -24.94
N LYS A 263 0.80 -1.13 -24.74
CA LYS A 263 1.11 -1.83 -23.49
C LYS A 263 2.61 -1.99 -23.23
N TRP A 264 3.43 -1.89 -24.24
CA TRP A 264 4.86 -2.11 -24.18
C TRP A 264 5.64 -0.84 -24.45
N ALA A 265 6.67 -0.59 -23.65
CA ALA A 265 7.61 0.49 -23.83
C ALA A 265 9.05 -0.01 -23.77
N ASN A 266 9.95 0.70 -24.47
CA ASN A 266 11.36 0.36 -24.57
C ASN A 266 12.21 1.47 -23.96
N PHE A 267 13.18 1.09 -23.14
CA PHE A 267 14.03 1.98 -22.34
C PHE A 267 15.51 1.64 -22.52
N PRO A 268 16.13 2.09 -23.63
CA PRO A 268 17.56 1.94 -23.86
C PRO A 268 18.35 2.89 -22.97
N SER A 269 19.55 2.45 -22.57
CA SER A 269 20.52 3.31 -21.88
C SER A 269 21.95 2.93 -22.20
N VAL A 270 22.83 3.93 -22.19
CA VAL A 270 24.27 3.77 -22.34
C VAL A 270 24.99 4.65 -21.33
N ALA A 271 26.06 4.13 -20.74
CA ALA A 271 26.91 4.88 -19.83
C ALA A 271 28.37 4.53 -20.08
N ALA A 272 29.23 5.54 -20.11
CA ALA A 272 30.67 5.41 -20.16
C ALA A 272 31.31 6.05 -18.93
N ALA A 273 32.43 5.48 -18.48
CA ALA A 273 33.19 6.06 -17.39
C ALA A 273 34.69 5.89 -17.64
N TRP A 274 35.42 6.93 -17.25
CA TRP A 274 36.88 6.97 -17.34
C TRP A 274 37.46 7.35 -15.97
N ARG A 275 38.30 6.47 -15.43
CA ARG A 275 39.04 6.71 -14.19
C ARG A 275 40.34 7.41 -14.54
N ILE A 276 40.33 8.72 -14.50
CA ILE A 276 41.43 9.61 -14.91
C ILE A 276 42.60 9.47 -13.93
N SER A 277 42.30 9.28 -12.64
CA SER A 277 43.33 9.10 -11.60
C SER A 277 44.29 7.93 -11.85
N ASP A 278 43.84 6.92 -12.64
CA ASP A 278 44.69 5.74 -12.93
C ASP A 278 45.56 5.95 -14.18
N GLU A 279 45.49 7.11 -14.83
CA GLU A 279 46.29 7.42 -16.01
C GLU A 279 47.74 7.76 -15.64
N ALA A 280 48.68 7.47 -16.56
CA ALA A 280 50.10 7.70 -16.32
C ALA A 280 50.43 9.18 -16.00
N PHE A 281 49.73 10.12 -16.64
CA PHE A 281 49.92 11.56 -16.43
C PHE A 281 49.42 12.06 -15.07
N MET A 282 48.58 11.26 -14.36
CA MET A 282 48.03 11.62 -13.05
C MET A 282 48.89 11.09 -11.86
N LYS A 283 49.83 10.21 -12.14
CA LYS A 283 50.62 9.53 -11.07
C LYS A 283 51.36 10.49 -10.12
N ASN A 284 51.70 11.67 -10.59
CA ASN A 284 52.45 12.68 -9.80
C ASN A 284 51.54 13.72 -9.13
N VAL A 285 50.20 13.55 -9.23
CA VAL A 285 49.21 14.47 -8.66
C VAL A 285 48.73 13.90 -7.34
N GLU A 286 49.50 14.07 -6.27
CA GLU A 286 49.23 13.51 -4.94
C GLU A 286 47.94 14.08 -4.30
N ALA A 287 47.52 15.29 -4.72
CA ALA A 287 46.31 15.96 -4.17
C ALA A 287 44.99 15.27 -4.58
N LEU A 288 45.00 14.37 -5.61
CA LEU A 288 43.81 13.70 -6.14
C LEU A 288 43.94 12.19 -6.03
N SER A 289 43.29 11.60 -5.05
CA SER A 289 43.29 10.15 -4.82
C SER A 289 42.34 9.39 -5.78
N ASN A 290 41.27 10.02 -6.25
CA ASN A 290 40.30 9.42 -7.19
C ASN A 290 39.60 10.50 -8.03
N LEU A 291 39.83 10.46 -9.34
CA LEU A 291 39.16 11.29 -10.31
C LEU A 291 38.51 10.40 -11.39
N LYS A 292 37.18 10.42 -11.47
CA LYS A 292 36.41 9.62 -12.42
C LYS A 292 35.39 10.48 -13.16
N LEU A 293 35.48 10.53 -14.47
CA LEU A 293 34.48 11.12 -15.35
C LEU A 293 33.42 10.06 -15.68
N ARG A 294 32.14 10.44 -15.66
CA ARG A 294 31.01 9.60 -16.06
C ARG A 294 30.08 10.36 -16.97
N LEU A 295 29.68 9.72 -18.07
CA LEU A 295 28.67 10.21 -18.99
C LEU A 295 27.60 9.13 -19.14
N SER A 296 26.35 9.51 -19.13
CA SER A 296 25.24 8.58 -19.34
C SER A 296 24.10 9.23 -20.10
N TRP A 297 23.46 8.41 -20.89
CA TRP A 297 22.24 8.74 -21.59
C TRP A 297 21.26 7.59 -21.45
N GLY A 298 19.95 7.89 -21.35
CA GLY A 298 18.91 6.89 -21.29
C GLY A 298 17.52 7.46 -21.48
N LYS A 299 16.63 6.59 -21.95
CA LYS A 299 15.19 6.86 -22.02
C LYS A 299 14.51 6.26 -20.80
N THR A 300 13.63 7.03 -20.16
CA THR A 300 12.78 6.58 -19.05
C THR A 300 11.32 6.81 -19.38
N GLY A 301 10.43 6.14 -18.67
CA GLY A 301 8.98 6.29 -18.81
C GLY A 301 8.28 6.14 -17.47
N ASN A 302 7.00 6.51 -17.46
CA ASN A 302 6.11 6.33 -16.30
C ASN A 302 4.80 5.69 -16.77
N SER A 303 4.40 4.57 -16.13
CA SER A 303 3.13 3.89 -16.32
C SER A 303 2.16 4.11 -15.14
N GLY A 304 2.37 5.17 -14.35
CA GLY A 304 1.64 5.48 -13.11
C GLY A 304 0.20 5.97 -13.32
N ILE A 305 -0.57 5.30 -14.18
CA ILE A 305 -2.00 5.51 -14.36
C ILE A 305 -2.80 4.55 -13.48
N MET A 306 -4.04 4.92 -13.15
CA MET A 306 -4.94 4.04 -12.41
C MET A 306 -5.25 2.79 -13.24
N ALA A 307 -5.46 1.67 -12.55
CA ALA A 307 -5.97 0.46 -13.22
C ALA A 307 -7.32 0.79 -13.87
N TYR A 308 -7.51 0.26 -15.09
CA TYR A 308 -8.68 0.52 -15.94
C TYR A 308 -8.81 1.98 -16.45
N GLY A 309 -7.88 2.88 -16.12
CA GLY A 309 -7.93 4.29 -16.52
C GLY A 309 -7.87 4.56 -18.02
N THR A 310 -7.53 3.54 -18.83
CA THR A 310 -7.59 3.59 -20.31
C THR A 310 -8.82 2.90 -20.89
N GLN A 311 -9.75 2.45 -20.03
CA GLN A 311 -11.01 1.86 -20.42
C GLN A 311 -12.12 2.88 -20.22
N SER A 312 -13.08 2.91 -21.12
CA SER A 312 -14.29 3.74 -20.96
C SER A 312 -15.06 3.29 -19.73
N GLY A 313 -15.32 4.22 -18.81
CA GLY A 313 -16.12 4.00 -17.62
C GLY A 313 -17.59 4.35 -17.90
N LEU A 314 -18.51 3.49 -17.49
CA LEU A 314 -19.94 3.78 -17.50
C LEU A 314 -20.37 4.21 -16.11
N THR A 315 -20.87 5.43 -15.96
CA THR A 315 -21.49 5.91 -14.72
C THR A 315 -23.00 5.90 -14.91
N PRO A 316 -23.75 5.04 -14.21
CA PRO A 316 -25.20 5.09 -14.27
C PRO A 316 -25.71 6.42 -13.68
N LYS A 317 -26.43 7.19 -14.46
CA LYS A 317 -27.20 8.33 -13.99
C LYS A 317 -28.67 7.98 -14.03
N THR A 318 -29.34 7.98 -12.89
CA THR A 318 -30.80 7.98 -12.83
C THR A 318 -31.27 9.40 -13.16
N ASN A 319 -31.92 9.55 -14.29
CA ASN A 319 -32.60 10.79 -14.62
C ASN A 319 -34.07 10.64 -14.21
N SER A 320 -34.47 11.24 -13.09
CA SER A 320 -35.84 11.19 -12.57
C SER A 320 -36.89 11.85 -13.48
N ALA A 321 -36.48 12.47 -14.59
CA ALA A 321 -37.37 13.19 -15.50
C ALA A 321 -38.10 12.29 -16.53
N PHE A 322 -37.75 11.01 -16.64
CA PHE A 322 -38.40 10.10 -17.57
C PHE A 322 -38.80 8.81 -16.87
N GLN A 323 -39.89 8.88 -16.12
CA GLN A 323 -40.63 7.70 -15.65
C GLN A 323 -41.86 7.55 -16.54
N ASP A 324 -41.75 6.73 -17.58
CA ASP A 324 -42.90 6.31 -18.39
C ASP A 324 -43.16 4.84 -18.12
N ASN A 325 -44.39 4.54 -17.69
CA ASN A 325 -44.91 3.18 -17.48
C ASN A 325 -44.08 2.29 -16.54
N GLY A 326 -43.45 2.84 -15.52
CA GLY A 326 -42.69 2.05 -14.51
C GLY A 326 -41.31 1.60 -14.95
N TYR A 327 -40.81 2.06 -16.08
CA TYR A 327 -39.44 1.81 -16.53
C TYR A 327 -38.50 2.98 -16.13
N THR A 328 -37.34 2.64 -15.56
CA THR A 328 -36.27 3.59 -15.27
C THR A 328 -35.25 3.53 -16.39
N TYR A 329 -35.06 4.62 -17.11
CA TYR A 329 -34.03 4.73 -18.14
C TYR A 329 -32.73 5.24 -17.51
N TYR A 330 -31.63 4.53 -17.75
CA TYR A 330 -30.29 4.94 -17.34
C TYR A 330 -29.57 5.61 -18.50
N ILE A 331 -29.10 6.85 -18.28
CA ILE A 331 -28.23 7.51 -19.22
C ILE A 331 -26.79 7.21 -18.80
N TYR A 332 -26.02 6.59 -19.69
CA TYR A 332 -24.60 6.33 -19.47
C TYR A 332 -23.77 7.43 -20.11
N ASN A 333 -22.90 8.06 -19.35
CA ASN A 333 -21.87 8.92 -19.90
C ASN A 333 -20.63 8.06 -20.22
N GLU A 334 -20.29 8.01 -21.49
CA GLU A 334 -19.02 7.44 -21.95
C GLU A 334 -17.93 8.50 -21.70
N TYR A 335 -16.96 8.21 -20.83
CA TYR A 335 -15.75 9.03 -20.72
C TYR A 335 -14.73 8.47 -21.71
N VAL A 336 -14.37 9.28 -22.69
CA VAL A 336 -13.29 9.00 -23.66
C VAL A 336 -11.94 9.24 -23.03
#